data_0abddbeea92bc814ebb873859eb3bbe3
#
_entry.id   0abddbeea92bc814ebb873859eb3bbe3
#
_cell.length_a   1.000
_cell.length_b   1.000
_cell.length_c   1.000
_cell.angle_alpha   90.00
_cell.angle_beta   90.00
_cell.angle_gamma   90.00
#
_symmetry.space_group_name_H-M   'P 1'
#
loop_
_entity.id
_entity.type
_entity.pdbx_description
1 polymer ?
#
loop_
_entity_poly.entity_id
_entity_poly.type
_entity_poly.pdbx_seq_one_letter_code
_entity_poly.pdbx_strand_id
1 'polypeptide(L)'
;YCSIKLDTVTAASYKEETKMAFKEVKIEELSFNPFTKISKEWMLVTAGTKDKFNTMTANWGGAGFLWNRPVAFIFIRPERYTFDFIEQNDYLTLSFLGEEHKEIHKICGSKSGRDMDKVKATGLSPLFTENGSITFEQARLTFECKKLYADLIKPGNFIDKSITDRWYGESHGGFHKMYVVEIVNVLSR
;
A
#
# COMPACT_ATOMS: atom_id res chain seq x y z
N TYR A 1 21.03 32.84 -8.78
CA TYR A 1 19.62 32.42 -8.61
C TYR A 1 19.17 31.74 -9.90
N CYS A 2 19.18 30.41 -9.90
CA CYS A 2 18.62 29.61 -10.99
C CYS A 2 17.19 29.21 -10.60
N SER A 3 16.20 29.90 -11.12
CA SER A 3 14.79 29.54 -11.00
C SER A 3 14.54 28.32 -11.89
N ILE A 4 14.46 27.14 -11.29
CA ILE A 4 13.86 25.98 -11.93
C ILE A 4 12.37 26.27 -12.00
N LYS A 5 11.84 26.53 -13.21
CA LYS A 5 10.42 26.51 -13.48
C LYS A 5 9.96 25.08 -13.24
N LEU A 6 9.23 24.85 -12.16
CA LEU A 6 8.41 23.65 -12.04
C LEU A 6 7.33 23.79 -13.12
N ASP A 7 7.42 22.94 -14.14
CA ASP A 7 6.33 22.77 -15.10
C ASP A 7 5.08 22.39 -14.30
N THR A 8 4.03 23.20 -14.47
CA THR A 8 2.72 22.97 -13.88
C THR A 8 2.06 21.79 -14.58
N VAL A 9 2.49 20.58 -14.22
CA VAL A 9 1.79 19.34 -14.60
C VAL A 9 0.45 19.34 -13.90
N THR A 10 -0.62 19.40 -14.65
CA THR A 10 -1.98 19.46 -14.12
C THR A 10 -2.43 18.10 -13.57
N ALA A 11 -3.41 18.08 -12.67
CA ALA A 11 -4.00 16.83 -12.16
C ALA A 11 -4.56 15.95 -13.31
N ALA A 12 -4.99 16.56 -14.42
CA ALA A 12 -5.43 15.86 -15.64
C ALA A 12 -4.28 15.09 -16.30
N SER A 13 -3.09 15.69 -16.39
CA SER A 13 -1.90 15.06 -16.99
C SER A 13 -1.46 13.81 -16.21
N TYR A 14 -1.45 13.86 -14.89
CA TYR A 14 -1.11 12.68 -14.07
C TYR A 14 -2.10 11.51 -14.24
N LYS A 15 -3.39 11.81 -14.39
CA LYS A 15 -4.40 10.78 -14.66
C LYS A 15 -4.22 10.13 -16.03
N GLU A 16 -3.83 10.91 -17.05
CA GLU A 16 -3.51 10.38 -18.37
C GLU A 16 -2.29 9.47 -18.33
N GLU A 17 -1.21 9.82 -17.64
CA GLU A 17 -0.02 8.99 -17.49
C GLU A 17 -0.36 7.64 -16.86
N THR A 18 -1.21 7.64 -15.82
CA THR A 18 -1.66 6.40 -15.19
C THR A 18 -2.51 5.55 -16.15
N LYS A 19 -3.41 6.16 -16.90
CA LYS A 19 -4.22 5.46 -17.92
C LYS A 19 -3.40 4.89 -19.06
N MET A 20 -2.29 5.52 -19.41
CA MET A 20 -1.36 4.97 -20.41
C MET A 20 -0.54 3.81 -19.85
N ALA A 21 -0.21 3.84 -18.57
CA ALA A 21 0.62 2.83 -17.93
C ALA A 21 -0.15 1.57 -17.50
N PHE A 22 -1.46 1.70 -17.23
CA PHE A 22 -2.29 0.62 -16.72
C PHE A 22 -3.60 0.47 -17.49
N LYS A 23 -4.12 -0.75 -17.49
CA LYS A 23 -5.50 -1.06 -17.87
C LYS A 23 -6.33 -1.29 -16.59
N GLU A 24 -7.51 -0.71 -16.55
CA GLU A 24 -8.50 -1.09 -15.54
C GLU A 24 -9.05 -2.47 -15.89
N VAL A 25 -9.10 -3.35 -14.91
CA VAL A 25 -9.63 -4.71 -15.06
C VAL A 25 -10.70 -4.96 -14.00
N LYS A 26 -11.68 -5.79 -14.35
CA LYS A 26 -12.65 -6.24 -13.36
C LYS A 26 -12.00 -7.22 -12.40
N ILE A 27 -12.31 -7.10 -11.12
CA ILE A 27 -11.69 -7.95 -10.10
C ILE A 27 -12.01 -9.43 -10.31
N GLU A 28 -13.19 -9.74 -10.87
CA GLU A 28 -13.62 -11.09 -11.16
C GLU A 28 -12.81 -11.76 -12.29
N GLU A 29 -12.18 -10.95 -13.15
CA GLU A 29 -11.34 -11.41 -14.26
C GLU A 29 -9.88 -11.58 -13.84
N LEU A 30 -9.53 -11.16 -12.61
CA LEU A 30 -8.16 -11.16 -12.14
C LEU A 30 -7.72 -12.55 -11.67
N SER A 31 -6.67 -13.08 -12.28
CA SER A 31 -5.96 -14.24 -11.73
C SER A 31 -5.05 -13.80 -10.58
N PHE A 32 -5.53 -13.90 -9.35
CA PHE A 32 -4.84 -13.45 -8.17
C PHE A 32 -4.84 -14.52 -7.07
N ASN A 33 -3.66 -15.00 -6.72
CA ASN A 33 -3.49 -15.89 -5.59
C ASN A 33 -2.91 -15.10 -4.40
N PRO A 34 -3.73 -14.71 -3.41
CA PRO A 34 -3.28 -13.90 -2.29
C PRO A 34 -2.20 -14.58 -1.45
N PHE A 35 -2.21 -15.90 -1.35
CA PHE A 35 -1.23 -16.65 -0.56
C PHE A 35 0.20 -16.49 -1.09
N THR A 36 0.37 -16.45 -2.41
CA THR A 36 1.70 -16.25 -3.01
C THR A 36 2.02 -14.78 -3.24
N LYS A 37 1.06 -14.01 -3.71
CA LYS A 37 1.25 -12.59 -3.99
C LYS A 37 1.63 -11.80 -2.75
N ILE A 38 0.93 -12.01 -1.64
CA ILE A 38 1.20 -11.28 -0.39
C ILE A 38 2.43 -11.83 0.32
N SER A 39 2.55 -13.19 0.46
CA SER A 39 3.61 -13.77 1.27
C SER A 39 4.98 -13.81 0.60
N LYS A 40 5.03 -13.96 -0.74
CA LYS A 40 6.28 -14.13 -1.50
C LYS A 40 6.65 -12.89 -2.30
N GLU A 41 5.72 -12.35 -3.08
CA GLU A 41 5.97 -11.15 -3.88
C GLU A 41 6.01 -9.89 -3.01
N TRP A 42 5.18 -9.83 -1.97
CA TRP A 42 4.93 -8.69 -1.08
C TRP A 42 4.18 -7.57 -1.79
N MET A 43 3.73 -6.59 -1.02
CA MET A 43 3.02 -5.42 -1.55
C MET A 43 3.57 -4.13 -0.95
N LEU A 44 3.53 -3.06 -1.72
CA LEU A 44 3.68 -1.71 -1.21
C LEU A 44 2.31 -1.19 -0.79
N VAL A 45 2.18 -0.80 0.48
CA VAL A 45 1.02 -0.06 0.99
C VAL A 45 1.38 1.42 0.93
N THR A 46 0.63 2.19 0.14
CA THR A 46 0.90 3.61 -0.08
C THR A 46 -0.33 4.43 0.25
N ALA A 47 -0.16 5.48 1.04
CA ALA A 47 -1.22 6.41 1.40
C ALA A 47 -0.70 7.84 1.44
N GLY A 48 -1.61 8.79 1.27
CA GLY A 48 -1.33 10.22 1.24
C GLY A 48 -1.97 10.91 0.05
N THR A 49 -1.41 12.06 -0.29
CA THR A 49 -1.83 12.88 -1.43
C THR A 49 -0.66 13.11 -2.37
N LYS A 50 -0.92 13.71 -3.53
CA LYS A 50 0.11 14.10 -4.49
C LYS A 50 1.23 14.95 -3.84
N ASP A 51 0.87 15.82 -2.88
CA ASP A 51 1.83 16.72 -2.25
C ASP A 51 2.67 16.04 -1.17
N LYS A 52 2.09 15.04 -0.51
CA LYS A 52 2.77 14.31 0.55
C LYS A 52 2.18 12.91 0.72
N PHE A 53 3.00 11.90 0.54
CA PHE A 53 2.62 10.49 0.73
C PHE A 53 3.79 9.68 1.31
N ASN A 54 3.47 8.51 1.78
CA ASN A 54 4.49 7.53 2.17
C ASN A 54 4.10 6.14 1.73
N THR A 55 5.10 5.29 1.52
CA THR A 55 4.94 3.88 1.16
C THR A 55 5.71 2.98 2.13
N MET A 56 5.20 1.78 2.34
CA MET A 56 5.86 0.75 3.12
C MET A 56 5.61 -0.63 2.52
N THR A 57 6.51 -1.56 2.76
CA THR A 57 6.29 -2.97 2.42
C THR A 57 5.46 -3.65 3.49
N ALA A 58 4.48 -4.43 3.03
CA ALA A 58 3.72 -5.36 3.85
C ALA A 58 3.68 -6.73 3.17
N ASN A 59 3.68 -7.79 3.99
CA ASN A 59 3.62 -9.17 3.55
C ASN A 59 2.62 -10.01 4.37
N TRP A 60 1.80 -9.35 5.15
CA TRP A 60 0.67 -9.93 5.87
C TRP A 60 -0.61 -9.27 5.40
N GLY A 61 -1.62 -10.09 5.19
CA GLY A 61 -2.91 -9.62 4.72
C GLY A 61 -3.69 -10.70 4.00
N GLY A 62 -4.72 -10.27 3.31
CA GLY A 62 -5.59 -11.14 2.53
C GLY A 62 -6.45 -10.33 1.57
N ALA A 63 -7.14 -11.02 0.68
CA ALA A 63 -8.19 -10.45 -0.17
C ALA A 63 -9.36 -11.42 -0.23
N GLY A 64 -10.56 -10.90 -0.33
CA GLY A 64 -11.75 -11.71 -0.35
C GLY A 64 -13.03 -10.90 -0.55
N PHE A 65 -14.14 -11.40 -0.03
CA PHE A 65 -15.45 -10.80 -0.20
C PHE A 65 -16.12 -10.61 1.17
N LEU A 66 -16.48 -9.39 1.49
CA LEU A 66 -17.12 -9.04 2.76
C LEU A 66 -18.09 -7.86 2.55
N TRP A 67 -19.24 -7.90 3.23
CA TRP A 67 -20.31 -6.89 3.10
C TRP A 67 -20.75 -6.66 1.65
N ASN A 68 -20.80 -7.74 0.89
CA ASN A 68 -21.16 -7.74 -0.53
C ASN A 68 -20.21 -6.89 -1.40
N ARG A 69 -18.92 -6.83 -1.03
CA ARG A 69 -17.87 -6.05 -1.72
C ARG A 69 -16.57 -6.83 -1.79
N PRO A 70 -15.77 -6.64 -2.86
CA PRO A 70 -14.40 -7.11 -2.87
C PRO A 70 -13.57 -6.28 -1.89
N VAL A 71 -12.87 -6.95 -1.00
CA VAL A 71 -12.07 -6.31 0.05
C VAL A 71 -10.67 -6.87 0.14
N ALA A 72 -9.76 -6.06 0.64
CA ALA A 72 -8.48 -6.52 1.18
C ALA A 72 -8.42 -6.27 2.69
N PHE A 73 -7.63 -7.11 3.36
CA PHE A 73 -7.32 -6.99 4.78
C PHE A 73 -5.85 -6.64 4.90
N ILE A 74 -5.53 -5.54 5.53
CA ILE A 74 -4.14 -5.11 5.77
C ILE A 74 -3.89 -4.88 7.24
N PHE A 75 -2.65 -5.08 7.66
CA PHE A 75 -2.22 -5.02 9.05
C PHE A 75 -1.03 -4.07 9.14
N ILE A 76 -1.22 -2.93 9.79
CA ILE A 76 -0.23 -1.86 9.87
C ILE A 76 0.08 -1.57 11.33
N ARG A 77 1.36 -1.55 11.69
CA ARG A 77 1.78 -1.16 13.04
C ARG A 77 1.73 0.36 13.19
N PRO A 78 1.22 0.88 14.32
CA PRO A 78 1.16 2.33 14.57
C PRO A 78 2.52 3.04 14.49
N GLU A 79 3.62 2.33 14.74
CA GLU A 79 4.98 2.87 14.66
C GLU A 79 5.45 3.18 13.24
N ARG A 80 4.80 2.59 12.23
CA ARG A 80 5.15 2.80 10.82
C ARG A 80 4.69 4.18 10.35
N TYR A 81 5.59 4.94 9.72
CA TYR A 81 5.24 6.29 9.24
C TYR A 81 4.05 6.31 8.27
N THR A 82 3.87 5.27 7.46
CA THR A 82 2.71 5.13 6.56
C THR A 82 1.38 5.07 7.34
N PHE A 83 1.40 4.64 8.60
CA PHE A 83 0.23 4.63 9.46
C PHE A 83 -0.42 6.01 9.58
N ASP A 84 0.38 7.05 9.80
CA ASP A 84 -0.11 8.43 9.92
C ASP A 84 -0.86 8.88 8.66
N PHE A 85 -0.38 8.47 7.49
CA PHE A 85 -1.01 8.76 6.20
C PHE A 85 -2.30 7.96 5.99
N ILE A 86 -2.33 6.69 6.40
CA ILE A 86 -3.54 5.86 6.31
C ILE A 86 -4.64 6.42 7.20
N GLU A 87 -4.30 6.88 8.42
CA GLU A 87 -5.30 7.48 9.31
C GLU A 87 -5.92 8.75 8.73
N GLN A 88 -5.14 9.57 8.06
CA GLN A 88 -5.55 10.89 7.54
C GLN A 88 -6.25 10.82 6.17
N ASN A 89 -6.19 9.69 5.45
CA ASN A 89 -6.73 9.58 4.10
C ASN A 89 -7.73 8.42 4.01
N ASP A 90 -8.80 8.60 3.25
CA ASP A 90 -9.81 7.56 3.03
C ASP A 90 -9.36 6.49 2.05
N TYR A 91 -8.47 6.86 1.12
CA TYR A 91 -7.98 6.01 0.06
C TYR A 91 -6.51 5.65 0.26
N LEU A 92 -6.14 4.48 -0.22
CA LEU A 92 -4.77 3.97 -0.26
C LEU A 92 -4.61 3.02 -1.45
N THR A 93 -3.37 2.64 -1.75
CA THR A 93 -3.10 1.60 -2.75
C THR A 93 -2.31 0.44 -2.18
N LEU A 94 -2.55 -0.74 -2.78
CA LEU A 94 -1.75 -1.95 -2.60
C LEU A 94 -1.12 -2.27 -3.94
N SER A 95 0.20 -2.07 -4.08
CA SER A 95 0.91 -2.22 -5.35
C SER A 95 1.84 -3.44 -5.30
N PHE A 96 1.70 -4.31 -6.29
CA PHE A 96 2.51 -5.52 -6.48
C PHE A 96 3.48 -5.29 -7.64
N LEU A 97 4.79 -5.29 -7.35
CA LEU A 97 5.81 -4.94 -8.32
C LEU A 97 6.38 -6.17 -9.06
N GLY A 98 6.36 -7.32 -8.41
CA GLY A 98 7.05 -8.52 -8.87
C GLY A 98 8.26 -8.88 -8.01
N GLU A 99 8.67 -10.14 -8.08
CA GLU A 99 9.78 -10.66 -7.28
C GLU A 99 11.13 -10.03 -7.65
N GLU A 100 11.28 -9.53 -8.88
CA GLU A 100 12.44 -8.82 -9.38
C GLU A 100 12.71 -7.51 -8.63
N HIS A 101 11.72 -6.94 -7.98
CA HIS A 101 11.82 -5.67 -7.23
C HIS A 101 12.01 -5.85 -5.71
N LYS A 102 12.56 -6.99 -5.28
CA LYS A 102 12.77 -7.29 -3.84
C LYS A 102 13.61 -6.25 -3.10
N GLU A 103 14.58 -5.63 -3.75
CA GLU A 103 15.41 -4.58 -3.12
C GLU A 103 14.58 -3.34 -2.78
N ILE A 104 13.64 -2.95 -3.63
CA ILE A 104 12.68 -1.86 -3.34
C ILE A 104 11.89 -2.20 -2.07
N HIS A 105 11.35 -3.43 -2.02
CA HIS A 105 10.60 -3.90 -0.87
C HIS A 105 11.42 -3.93 0.43
N LYS A 106 12.69 -4.34 0.37
CA LYS A 106 13.59 -4.33 1.54
C LYS A 106 13.79 -2.92 2.08
N ILE A 107 14.06 -1.95 1.21
CA ILE A 107 14.23 -0.54 1.59
C ILE A 107 12.92 0.01 2.17
N CYS A 108 11.81 -0.15 1.46
CA CYS A 108 10.51 0.35 1.91
C CYS A 108 10.01 -0.32 3.20
N GLY A 109 10.43 -1.56 3.47
CA GLY A 109 10.10 -2.32 4.66
C GLY A 109 10.95 -1.99 5.89
N SER A 110 12.26 -1.77 5.71
CA SER A 110 13.22 -1.59 6.81
C SER A 110 13.48 -0.14 7.20
N LYS A 111 13.34 0.81 6.28
CA LYS A 111 13.63 2.22 6.50
C LYS A 111 12.35 3.03 6.78
N SER A 112 12.47 4.11 7.56
CA SER A 112 11.37 5.04 7.79
C SER A 112 11.38 6.17 6.76
N GLY A 113 10.18 6.54 6.29
CA GLY A 113 10.01 7.75 5.47
C GLY A 113 10.17 9.05 6.25
N ARG A 114 10.33 8.98 7.59
CA ARG A 114 10.73 10.12 8.41
C ARG A 114 12.20 10.47 8.22
N ASP A 115 13.03 9.47 7.89
CA ASP A 115 14.49 9.60 7.85
C ASP A 115 15.02 9.69 6.42
N MET A 116 14.23 9.24 5.43
CA MET A 116 14.65 9.25 4.03
C MET A 116 13.48 9.34 3.05
N ASP A 117 13.74 9.90 1.90
CA ASP A 117 12.84 9.83 0.74
C ASP A 117 12.97 8.45 0.07
N LYS A 118 11.98 7.59 0.32
CA LYS A 118 11.97 6.22 -0.20
C LYS A 118 11.81 6.18 -1.71
N VAL A 119 11.04 7.08 -2.29
CA VAL A 119 10.82 7.16 -3.74
C VAL A 119 12.14 7.44 -4.44
N LYS A 120 12.85 8.48 -3.99
CA LYS A 120 14.16 8.83 -4.53
C LYS A 120 15.21 7.73 -4.32
N ALA A 121 15.20 7.09 -3.14
CA ALA A 121 16.18 6.05 -2.79
C ALA A 121 15.98 4.75 -3.56
N THR A 122 14.76 4.45 -4.01
CA THR A 122 14.41 3.21 -4.71
C THR A 122 14.23 3.39 -6.22
N GLY A 123 14.19 4.62 -6.72
CA GLY A 123 13.91 4.91 -8.11
C GLY A 123 12.45 4.65 -8.51
N LEU A 124 11.53 4.56 -7.54
CA LEU A 124 10.10 4.45 -7.83
C LEU A 124 9.59 5.71 -8.55
N SER A 125 8.76 5.54 -9.55
CA SER A 125 8.12 6.61 -10.31
C SER A 125 6.64 6.70 -9.92
N PRO A 126 6.22 7.71 -9.13
CA PRO A 126 4.83 7.83 -8.69
C PRO A 126 3.88 8.14 -9.84
N LEU A 127 2.73 7.46 -9.86
CA LEU A 127 1.59 7.73 -10.71
C LEU A 127 0.35 7.94 -9.84
N PHE A 128 -0.63 8.69 -10.35
CA PHE A 128 -1.79 9.09 -9.56
C PHE A 128 -3.08 8.53 -10.15
N THR A 129 -3.87 7.88 -9.32
CA THR A 129 -5.15 7.29 -9.68
C THR A 129 -6.25 8.35 -9.83
N GLU A 130 -7.43 7.95 -10.28
CA GLU A 130 -8.57 8.86 -10.41
C GLU A 130 -9.03 9.45 -9.07
N ASN A 131 -8.94 8.68 -7.97
CA ASN A 131 -9.27 9.16 -6.63
C ASN A 131 -8.10 9.89 -5.94
N GLY A 132 -7.01 10.15 -6.66
CA GLY A 132 -5.84 10.87 -6.14
C GLY A 132 -4.91 10.02 -5.27
N SER A 133 -5.10 8.71 -5.25
CA SER A 133 -4.18 7.77 -4.59
C SER A 133 -2.89 7.62 -5.41
N ILE A 134 -1.85 7.09 -4.79
CA ILE A 134 -0.54 6.97 -5.40
C ILE A 134 -0.23 5.50 -5.69
N THR A 135 0.12 5.18 -6.92
CA THR A 135 0.76 3.94 -7.33
C THR A 135 2.14 4.22 -7.93
N PHE A 136 2.78 3.22 -8.52
CA PHE A 136 4.11 3.37 -9.09
C PHE A 136 4.17 2.75 -10.50
N GLU A 137 4.94 3.38 -11.37
CA GLU A 137 5.17 2.88 -12.73
C GLU A 137 5.70 1.44 -12.73
N GLN A 138 6.47 1.05 -11.72
CA GLN A 138 7.03 -0.29 -11.58
C GLN A 138 6.00 -1.36 -11.15
N ALA A 139 4.79 -0.96 -10.75
CA ALA A 139 3.77 -1.92 -10.36
C ALA A 139 3.21 -2.66 -11.57
N ARG A 140 3.03 -3.96 -11.43
CA ARG A 140 2.32 -4.81 -12.41
C ARG A 140 0.84 -4.91 -12.12
N LEU A 141 0.50 -4.78 -10.85
CA LEU A 141 -0.87 -4.82 -10.35
C LEU A 141 -1.00 -3.82 -9.20
N THR A 142 -2.05 -3.02 -9.21
CA THR A 142 -2.39 -2.13 -8.10
C THR A 142 -3.87 -2.25 -7.79
N PHE A 143 -4.18 -2.45 -6.51
CA PHE A 143 -5.51 -2.26 -5.97
C PHE A 143 -5.62 -0.86 -5.39
N GLU A 144 -6.49 -0.04 -5.94
CA GLU A 144 -6.92 1.19 -5.29
C GLU A 144 -8.04 0.85 -4.31
N CYS A 145 -7.87 1.26 -3.07
CA CYS A 145 -8.71 0.82 -1.97
C CYS A 145 -9.27 1.99 -1.18
N LYS A 146 -10.51 1.82 -0.70
CA LYS A 146 -11.19 2.74 0.22
C LYS A 146 -11.35 2.08 1.59
N LYS A 147 -10.99 2.78 2.66
CA LYS A 147 -11.17 2.26 4.03
C LYS A 147 -12.66 2.08 4.34
N LEU A 148 -13.01 0.92 4.91
CA LEU A 148 -14.35 0.61 5.38
C LEU A 148 -14.43 0.43 6.89
N TYR A 149 -13.41 -0.21 7.48
CA TYR A 149 -13.37 -0.55 8.90
C TYR A 149 -11.92 -0.60 9.37
N ALA A 150 -11.70 -0.26 10.63
CA ALA A 150 -10.40 -0.43 11.28
C ALA A 150 -10.58 -0.76 12.76
N ASP A 151 -9.77 -1.68 13.27
CA ASP A 151 -9.68 -2.01 14.71
C ASP A 151 -8.25 -2.42 15.06
N LEU A 152 -7.84 -2.11 16.28
CA LEU A 152 -6.56 -2.56 16.82
C LEU A 152 -6.67 -4.03 17.22
N ILE A 153 -5.67 -4.84 16.85
CA ILE A 153 -5.58 -6.22 17.35
C ILE A 153 -5.36 -6.17 18.86
N LYS A 154 -6.25 -6.84 19.61
CA LYS A 154 -6.26 -6.81 21.08
C LYS A 154 -5.56 -8.05 21.65
N PRO A 155 -4.57 -7.87 22.56
CA PRO A 155 -3.83 -9.00 23.11
C PRO A 155 -4.72 -10.04 23.79
N GLY A 156 -5.80 -9.62 24.42
CA GLY A 156 -6.75 -10.51 25.10
C GLY A 156 -7.55 -11.43 24.16
N ASN A 157 -7.60 -11.12 22.87
CA ASN A 157 -8.39 -11.87 21.90
C ASN A 157 -7.61 -13.00 21.21
N PHE A 158 -6.31 -13.17 21.48
CA PHE A 158 -5.55 -14.28 20.94
C PHE A 158 -5.94 -15.60 21.61
N ILE A 159 -6.45 -16.53 20.83
CA ILE A 159 -6.73 -17.90 21.28
C ILE A 159 -5.41 -18.67 21.41
N ASP A 160 -4.54 -18.59 20.39
CA ASP A 160 -3.17 -19.10 20.43
C ASP A 160 -2.23 -18.02 20.99
N LYS A 161 -1.83 -18.18 22.23
CA LYS A 161 -0.95 -17.22 22.93
C LYS A 161 0.48 -17.20 22.37
N SER A 162 0.93 -18.27 21.73
CA SER A 162 2.27 -18.32 21.14
C SER A 162 2.49 -17.28 20.03
N ILE A 163 1.40 -16.81 19.42
CA ILE A 163 1.44 -15.74 18.40
C ILE A 163 1.89 -14.42 19.04
N THR A 164 1.37 -14.10 20.23
CA THR A 164 1.75 -12.86 20.94
C THR A 164 3.22 -12.89 21.30
N ASP A 165 3.70 -14.00 21.85
CA ASP A 165 5.09 -14.16 22.27
C ASP A 165 6.07 -14.10 21.09
N ARG A 166 5.66 -14.62 19.94
CA ARG A 166 6.51 -14.68 18.76
C ARG A 166 6.54 -13.38 17.95
N TRP A 167 5.46 -12.63 17.88
CA TRP A 167 5.31 -11.54 16.92
C TRP A 167 5.08 -10.16 17.51
N TYR A 168 4.84 -10.09 18.82
CA TYR A 168 4.54 -8.84 19.53
C TYR A 168 5.39 -8.71 20.78
N GLY A 169 5.47 -7.51 21.37
CA GLY A 169 6.23 -7.24 22.57
C GLY A 169 7.47 -6.35 22.30
N GLU A 170 8.29 -6.16 23.31
CA GLU A 170 9.38 -5.19 23.32
C GLU A 170 10.37 -5.33 22.15
N SER A 171 10.70 -6.57 21.76
CA SER A 171 11.64 -6.85 20.65
C SER A 171 11.00 -6.79 19.26
N HIS A 172 9.67 -6.83 19.15
CA HIS A 172 8.96 -6.98 17.87
C HIS A 172 8.05 -5.79 17.54
N GLY A 173 7.82 -4.88 18.48
CA GLY A 173 6.93 -3.72 18.35
C GLY A 173 5.48 -4.00 18.76
N GLY A 174 4.64 -2.97 18.62
CA GLY A 174 3.25 -2.98 19.06
C GLY A 174 2.32 -3.82 18.19
N PHE A 175 1.07 -3.93 18.66
CA PHE A 175 0.02 -4.65 17.94
C PHE A 175 -0.37 -3.90 16.67
N HIS A 176 -0.66 -4.65 15.61
CA HIS A 176 -1.14 -4.09 14.36
C HIS A 176 -2.56 -3.53 14.50
N LYS A 177 -2.84 -2.47 13.77
CA LYS A 177 -4.20 -2.08 13.43
C LYS A 177 -4.58 -2.79 12.14
N MET A 178 -5.69 -3.50 12.16
CA MET A 178 -6.29 -4.12 11.00
C MET A 178 -7.16 -3.10 10.28
N TYR A 179 -7.10 -3.08 8.98
CA TYR A 179 -8.02 -2.33 8.14
C TYR A 179 -8.71 -3.29 7.17
N VAL A 180 -10.01 -3.15 7.06
CA VAL A 180 -10.78 -3.72 5.94
C VAL A 180 -10.95 -2.60 4.93
N VAL A 181 -10.45 -2.82 3.73
CA VAL A 181 -10.48 -1.83 2.66
C VAL A 181 -11.20 -2.41 1.44
N GLU A 182 -12.17 -1.67 0.88
CA GLU A 182 -12.85 -2.04 -0.37
C GLU A 182 -11.87 -1.84 -1.53
N ILE A 183 -11.77 -2.83 -2.41
CA ILE A 183 -11.03 -2.69 -3.68
C ILE A 183 -11.98 -2.01 -4.66
N VAL A 184 -11.79 -0.70 -4.87
CA VAL A 184 -12.66 0.12 -5.71
C VAL A 184 -12.19 0.18 -7.15
N ASN A 185 -10.91 -0.07 -7.40
CA ASN A 185 -10.33 -0.11 -8.73
C ASN A 185 -9.15 -1.08 -8.78
N VAL A 186 -8.99 -1.76 -9.90
CA VAL A 186 -7.87 -2.67 -10.16
C VAL A 186 -7.15 -2.22 -11.42
N LEU A 187 -5.89 -1.86 -11.27
CA LEU A 187 -5.00 -1.42 -12.33
C LEU A 187 -3.97 -2.52 -12.63
N SER A 188 -3.93 -2.99 -13.87
CA SER A 188 -3.02 -4.06 -14.30
C SER A 188 -2.26 -3.66 -15.57
N ARG A 189 -1.06 -4.16 -15.71
CA ARG A 189 -0.27 -4.12 -16.95
C ARG A 189 -0.39 -5.43 -17.72
#